data_582001a387ecae9c638f147c962cf675
#
_entry.id   582001a387ecae9c638f147c962cf675
#
_cell.length_a   1.000
_cell.length_b   1.000
_cell.length_c   1.000
_cell.angle_alpha   90.00
_cell.angle_beta   90.00
_cell.angle_gamma   90.00
#
_symmetry.space_group_name_H-M   'P 1'
#
loop_
_entity.id
_entity.type
_entity.pdbx_description
1 polymer ?
#
loop_
_entity_poly.entity_id
_entity_poly.type
_entity_poly.pdbx_seq_one_letter_code
_entity_poly.pdbx_strand_id
1 'polypeptide(L)'
;MDPRLENGSFKIVDWPLSEVRLKDNVHFPWIILIPRVSSSITEIFQLSIEEQKMLMDEITKLSSCLHSHFKPTKINVGALGNIVSQLHIHVIARYEQDPCWPQSVWQANVPEKSYPTDTRDQLIHQLRALLS
;
A
#
# COMPACT_ATOMS: atom_id res chain seq x y z
N MET A 1 -10.32 -1.52 -12.16
CA MET A 1 -9.99 -1.37 -10.73
C MET A 1 -11.26 -1.43 -9.90
N ASP A 2 -11.24 -2.16 -8.80
CA ASP A 2 -12.40 -2.22 -7.90
C ASP A 2 -12.65 -0.83 -7.29
N PRO A 3 -13.90 -0.34 -7.31
CA PRO A 3 -14.22 0.98 -6.76
C PRO A 3 -13.84 1.17 -5.29
N ARG A 4 -13.84 0.10 -4.50
CA ARG A 4 -13.47 0.19 -3.08
C ARG A 4 -11.98 0.48 -2.89
N LEU A 5 -11.12 0.00 -3.79
CA LEU A 5 -9.70 0.35 -3.79
C LEU A 5 -9.51 1.80 -4.24
N GLU A 6 -10.19 2.19 -5.30
CA GLU A 6 -10.10 3.53 -5.86
C GLU A 6 -10.59 4.60 -4.89
N ASN A 7 -11.77 4.38 -4.28
CA ASN A 7 -12.40 5.37 -3.39
C ASN A 7 -11.74 5.46 -2.02
N GLY A 8 -11.07 4.40 -1.57
CA GLY A 8 -10.40 4.36 -0.26
C GLY A 8 -8.93 4.77 -0.29
N SER A 9 -8.43 5.27 -1.42
CA SER A 9 -7.02 5.59 -1.61
C SER A 9 -6.82 6.69 -2.64
N PHE A 10 -5.59 7.21 -2.71
CA PHE A 10 -5.21 8.27 -3.66
C PHE A 10 -4.03 7.81 -4.50
N LYS A 11 -4.12 8.03 -5.81
CA LYS A 11 -3.03 7.67 -6.72
C LYS A 11 -1.78 8.50 -6.44
N ILE A 12 -0.64 7.83 -6.36
CA ILE A 12 0.69 8.47 -6.23
C ILE A 12 1.41 8.45 -7.57
N VAL A 13 1.66 7.26 -8.12
CA VAL A 13 2.45 7.09 -9.35
C VAL A 13 2.13 5.74 -9.99
N ASP A 14 2.39 5.63 -11.29
CA ASP A 14 2.37 4.33 -12.00
C ASP A 14 3.78 3.76 -12.07
N TRP A 15 3.93 2.53 -11.61
CA TRP A 15 5.14 1.72 -11.80
C TRP A 15 4.94 0.72 -12.95
N PRO A 16 5.97 0.02 -13.39
CA PRO A 16 5.86 -0.87 -14.56
C PRO A 16 4.73 -1.88 -14.46
N LEU A 17 4.52 -2.51 -13.32
CA LEU A 17 3.42 -3.44 -13.11
C LEU A 17 2.22 -2.80 -12.40
N SER A 18 2.47 -2.06 -11.34
CA SER A 18 1.42 -1.64 -10.40
C SER A 18 1.14 -0.14 -10.41
N GLU A 19 -0.12 0.22 -10.20
CA GLU A 19 -0.49 1.54 -9.73
C GLU A 19 -0.19 1.62 -8.24
N VAL A 20 0.51 2.68 -7.83
CA VAL A 20 0.91 2.92 -6.43
C VAL A 20 -0.03 3.92 -5.81
N ARG A 21 -0.69 3.56 -4.71
CA ARG A 21 -1.71 4.38 -4.09
C ARG A 21 -1.49 4.54 -2.59
N LEU A 22 -1.87 5.71 -2.06
CA LEU A 22 -1.87 5.99 -0.62
C LEU A 22 -3.23 5.61 -0.04
N LYS A 23 -3.27 4.68 0.90
CA LYS A 23 -4.48 4.36 1.66
C LYS A 23 -4.90 5.56 2.50
N ASP A 24 -6.19 5.91 2.46
CA ASP A 24 -6.73 7.04 3.24
C ASP A 24 -6.93 6.64 4.70
N ASN A 25 -5.81 6.53 5.43
CA ASN A 25 -5.82 6.27 6.86
C ASN A 25 -4.65 6.99 7.51
N VAL A 26 -4.93 8.06 8.24
CA VAL A 26 -3.92 8.94 8.84
C VAL A 26 -3.10 8.24 9.93
N HIS A 27 -3.59 7.13 10.47
CA HIS A 27 -2.92 6.42 11.57
C HIS A 27 -1.63 5.72 11.16
N PHE A 28 -1.46 5.42 9.85
CA PHE A 28 -0.30 4.67 9.36
C PHE A 28 0.15 5.20 8.00
N PRO A 29 1.46 5.28 7.70
CA PRO A 29 1.93 5.37 6.31
C PRO A 29 1.65 4.03 5.62
N TRP A 30 0.59 4.00 4.82
CA TRP A 30 0.03 2.78 4.26
C TRP A 30 -0.11 2.93 2.75
N ILE A 31 0.72 2.20 2.02
CA ILE A 31 0.75 2.23 0.55
C ILE A 31 0.17 0.92 0.03
N ILE A 32 -0.54 1.01 -1.09
CA ILE A 32 -1.11 -0.15 -1.76
C ILE A 32 -0.54 -0.21 -3.18
N LEU A 33 -0.03 -1.39 -3.56
CA LEU A 33 0.35 -1.71 -4.93
C LEU A 33 -0.78 -2.48 -5.58
N ILE A 34 -1.29 -1.97 -6.68
CA ILE A 34 -2.37 -2.62 -7.43
C ILE A 34 -1.84 -2.99 -8.82
N PRO A 35 -1.47 -4.26 -9.05
CA PRO A 35 -1.00 -4.70 -10.37
C PRO A 35 -2.05 -4.41 -11.45
N ARG A 36 -1.60 -3.84 -12.57
CA ARG A 36 -2.45 -3.57 -13.72
C ARG A 36 -2.59 -4.83 -14.57
N VAL A 37 -3.34 -5.77 -14.03
CA VAL A 37 -3.69 -7.05 -14.66
C VAL A 37 -5.20 -7.21 -14.66
N SER A 38 -5.70 -8.28 -15.27
CA SER A 38 -7.15 -8.57 -15.27
C SER A 38 -7.69 -8.57 -13.82
N SER A 39 -8.86 -7.97 -13.63
CA SER A 39 -9.55 -7.95 -12.33
C SER A 39 -9.95 -9.34 -11.82
N SER A 40 -9.92 -10.35 -12.70
CA SER A 40 -10.15 -11.75 -12.33
C SER A 40 -8.95 -12.37 -11.59
N ILE A 41 -7.79 -11.73 -11.63
CA ILE A 41 -6.61 -12.20 -10.91
C ILE A 41 -6.73 -11.77 -9.44
N THR A 42 -6.75 -12.76 -8.56
CA THR A 42 -6.92 -12.58 -7.13
C THR A 42 -5.70 -13.02 -6.33
N GLU A 43 -4.81 -13.82 -6.94
CA GLU A 43 -3.68 -14.45 -6.26
C GLU A 43 -2.36 -14.21 -6.99
N ILE A 44 -1.29 -14.11 -6.23
CA ILE A 44 0.05 -13.92 -6.82
C ILE A 44 0.41 -15.04 -7.77
N PHE A 45 0.08 -16.30 -7.45
CA PHE A 45 0.43 -17.44 -8.31
C PHE A 45 -0.26 -17.41 -9.68
N GLN A 46 -1.32 -16.64 -9.85
CA GLN A 46 -2.03 -16.49 -11.13
C GLN A 46 -1.33 -15.52 -12.08
N LEU A 47 -0.42 -14.70 -11.57
CA LEU A 47 0.44 -13.86 -12.41
C LEU A 47 1.40 -14.73 -13.22
N SER A 48 1.86 -14.22 -14.37
CA SER A 48 2.98 -14.85 -15.07
C SER A 48 4.23 -14.82 -14.20
N ILE A 49 5.21 -15.69 -14.50
CA ILE A 49 6.48 -15.71 -13.77
C ILE A 49 7.18 -14.35 -13.86
N GLU A 50 7.12 -13.71 -15.03
CA GLU A 50 7.71 -12.39 -15.24
C GLU A 50 7.01 -11.33 -14.39
N GLU A 51 5.68 -11.34 -14.36
CA GLU A 51 4.89 -10.42 -13.53
C GLU A 51 5.15 -10.66 -12.03
N GLN A 52 5.32 -11.91 -11.61
CA GLN A 52 5.70 -12.22 -10.22
C GLN A 52 7.04 -11.59 -9.84
N LYS A 53 8.03 -11.65 -10.74
CA LYS A 53 9.31 -11.00 -10.51
C LYS A 53 9.21 -9.49 -10.45
N MET A 54 8.43 -8.90 -11.36
CA MET A 54 8.16 -7.46 -11.36
C MET A 54 7.50 -7.03 -10.05
N LEU A 55 6.52 -7.80 -9.58
CA LEU A 55 5.83 -7.50 -8.33
C LEU A 55 6.78 -7.54 -7.14
N MET A 56 7.65 -8.55 -7.06
CA MET A 56 8.63 -8.63 -5.97
C MET A 56 9.61 -7.46 -6.01
N ASP A 57 10.07 -7.06 -7.19
CA ASP A 57 10.92 -5.89 -7.33
C ASP A 57 10.23 -4.62 -6.84
N GLU A 58 8.95 -4.46 -7.16
CA GLU A 58 8.16 -3.30 -6.72
C GLU A 58 7.91 -3.32 -5.21
N ILE A 59 7.59 -4.47 -4.63
CA ILE A 59 7.45 -4.60 -3.17
C ILE A 59 8.76 -4.24 -2.46
N THR A 60 9.87 -4.73 -2.96
CA THR A 60 11.20 -4.48 -2.39
C THR A 60 11.58 -3.01 -2.49
N LYS A 61 11.38 -2.40 -3.66
CA LYS A 61 11.64 -0.98 -3.87
C LYS A 61 10.78 -0.12 -2.95
N LEU A 62 9.49 -0.39 -2.88
CA LEU A 62 8.56 0.37 -2.03
C LEU A 62 8.95 0.23 -0.56
N SER A 63 9.18 -0.99 -0.10
CA SER A 63 9.57 -1.26 1.30
C SER A 63 10.84 -0.51 1.68
N SER A 64 11.85 -0.54 0.82
CA SER A 64 13.11 0.15 1.04
C SER A 64 12.93 1.67 1.09
N CYS A 65 12.15 2.23 0.17
CA CYS A 65 11.87 3.67 0.15
C CYS A 65 11.10 4.12 1.40
N LEU A 66 10.08 3.38 1.80
CA LEU A 66 9.30 3.70 3.01
C LEU A 66 10.17 3.59 4.26
N HIS A 67 11.01 2.57 4.34
CA HIS A 67 11.91 2.38 5.47
C HIS A 67 12.89 3.55 5.61
N SER A 68 13.47 4.00 4.52
CA SER A 68 14.41 5.13 4.52
C SER A 68 13.74 6.46 4.87
N HIS A 69 12.55 6.69 4.34
CA HIS A 69 11.86 7.98 4.49
C HIS A 69 11.16 8.11 5.84
N PHE A 70 10.40 7.09 6.24
CA PHE A 70 9.59 7.13 7.47
C PHE A 70 10.32 6.59 8.70
N LYS A 71 11.43 5.88 8.51
CA LYS A 71 12.23 5.28 9.59
C LYS A 71 11.37 4.49 10.58
N PRO A 72 10.57 3.52 10.08
CA PRO A 72 9.68 2.75 10.94
C PRO A 72 10.43 1.72 11.78
N THR A 73 9.77 1.19 12.79
CA THR A 73 10.22 0.03 13.54
C THR A 73 10.18 -1.23 12.66
N LYS A 74 9.16 -1.35 11.82
CA LYS A 74 8.94 -2.52 10.97
C LYS A 74 8.16 -2.13 9.70
N ILE A 75 8.40 -2.87 8.62
CA ILE A 75 7.55 -2.84 7.41
C ILE A 75 6.68 -4.09 7.44
N ASN A 76 5.36 -3.92 7.31
CA ASN A 76 4.43 -5.03 7.14
C ASN A 76 3.98 -5.11 5.68
N VAL A 77 4.05 -6.31 5.12
CA VAL A 77 3.61 -6.58 3.74
C VAL A 77 2.54 -7.65 3.80
N GLY A 78 1.43 -7.45 3.10
CA GLY A 78 0.36 -8.43 3.08
C GLY A 78 -0.54 -8.32 1.86
N ALA A 79 -1.06 -9.46 1.42
CA ALA A 79 -2.05 -9.57 0.37
C ALA A 79 -3.22 -10.40 0.93
N LEU A 80 -4.28 -9.74 1.38
CA LEU A 80 -5.41 -10.42 2.00
C LEU A 80 -6.51 -10.74 0.97
N GLY A 81 -7.19 -9.71 0.48
CA GLY A 81 -8.22 -9.91 -0.54
C GLY A 81 -9.53 -10.52 -0.05
N ASN A 82 -9.78 -10.51 1.26
CA ASN A 82 -10.99 -11.13 1.83
C ASN A 82 -12.26 -10.31 1.55
N ILE A 83 -12.13 -9.00 1.43
CA ILE A 83 -13.24 -8.09 1.12
C ILE A 83 -13.18 -7.70 -0.35
N VAL A 84 -12.03 -7.19 -0.81
CA VAL A 84 -11.78 -6.85 -2.22
C VAL A 84 -10.85 -7.91 -2.79
N SER A 85 -11.37 -8.78 -3.67
CA SER A 85 -10.62 -9.93 -4.17
C SER A 85 -9.58 -9.57 -5.23
N GLN A 86 -9.75 -8.47 -5.96
CA GLN A 86 -8.75 -8.03 -6.94
C GLN A 86 -7.37 -7.93 -6.27
N LEU A 87 -6.36 -8.54 -6.88
CA LEU A 87 -5.01 -8.62 -6.31
C LEU A 87 -4.46 -7.23 -5.99
N HIS A 88 -4.09 -7.02 -4.76
CA HIS A 88 -3.41 -5.82 -4.28
C HIS A 88 -2.54 -6.16 -3.08
N ILE A 89 -1.44 -5.42 -2.95
CA ILE A 89 -0.44 -5.67 -1.90
C ILE A 89 -0.37 -4.45 -1.00
N HIS A 90 -0.55 -4.67 0.29
CA HIS A 90 -0.38 -3.63 1.31
C HIS A 90 1.06 -3.58 1.78
N VAL A 91 1.62 -2.38 1.87
CA VAL A 91 2.96 -2.14 2.43
C VAL A 91 2.83 -1.01 3.44
N ILE A 92 3.08 -1.29 4.71
CA ILE A 92 2.74 -0.41 5.83
C ILE A 92 3.96 -0.17 6.69
N ALA A 93 4.27 1.10 6.95
CA ALA A 93 5.30 1.47 7.93
C ALA A 93 4.69 1.43 9.33
N ARG A 94 5.28 0.62 10.20
CA ARG A 94 4.78 0.40 11.56
C ARG A 94 5.74 0.95 12.60
N TYR A 95 5.18 1.48 13.68
CA TYR A 95 5.94 2.06 14.79
C TYR A 95 5.47 1.48 16.11
N GLU A 96 6.37 1.37 17.09
CA GLU A 96 6.01 0.95 18.46
C GLU A 96 4.97 1.88 19.07
N GLN A 97 4.91 3.14 18.62
CA GLN A 97 3.98 4.15 19.12
C GLN A 97 2.68 4.22 18.36
N ASP A 98 2.50 3.40 17.30
CA ASP A 98 1.26 3.46 16.52
C ASP A 98 0.05 2.90 17.30
N PRO A 99 -1.18 3.18 16.84
CA PRO A 99 -2.38 2.91 17.65
C PRO A 99 -2.60 1.44 18.02
N CYS A 100 -1.98 0.50 17.32
CA CYS A 100 -2.26 -0.93 17.55
C CYS A 100 -1.02 -1.81 17.69
N TRP A 101 0.17 -1.26 17.71
CA TRP A 101 1.39 -2.04 17.87
C TRP A 101 1.32 -2.95 19.12
N PRO A 102 1.72 -4.23 19.07
CA PRO A 102 2.32 -4.94 17.92
C PRO A 102 1.32 -5.69 17.04
N GLN A 103 0.03 -5.48 17.20
CA GLN A 103 -0.99 -6.15 16.40
C GLN A 103 -0.95 -5.66 14.94
N SER A 104 -1.41 -6.52 14.01
CA SER A 104 -1.55 -6.09 12.62
C SER A 104 -2.70 -5.07 12.49
N VAL A 105 -2.60 -4.22 11.45
CA VAL A 105 -3.64 -3.20 11.19
C VAL A 105 -5.00 -3.83 10.88
N TRP A 106 -5.05 -5.10 10.44
CA TRP A 106 -6.30 -5.79 10.11
C TRP A 106 -6.96 -6.48 11.29
N GLN A 107 -6.21 -6.78 12.36
CA GLN A 107 -6.72 -7.43 13.56
C GLN A 107 -7.16 -6.43 14.62
N ALA A 108 -6.57 -5.25 14.60
CA ALA A 108 -6.83 -4.25 15.61
C ALA A 108 -8.15 -3.55 15.35
N ASN A 109 -8.88 -3.24 16.43
CA ASN A 109 -10.13 -2.50 16.35
C ASN A 109 -9.86 -0.99 16.42
N VAL A 110 -9.05 -0.50 15.48
CA VAL A 110 -8.74 0.93 15.34
C VAL A 110 -9.54 1.48 14.16
N PRO A 111 -10.51 2.38 14.40
CA PRO A 111 -11.29 2.96 13.32
C PRO A 111 -10.39 3.72 12.32
N GLU A 112 -10.69 3.58 11.04
CA GLU A 112 -10.04 4.38 10.00
C GLU A 112 -10.33 5.87 10.22
N LYS A 113 -9.34 6.70 9.92
CA LYS A 113 -9.49 8.15 9.95
C LYS A 113 -8.83 8.74 8.72
N SER A 114 -9.61 9.48 7.95
CA SER A 114 -9.13 10.15 6.73
C SER A 114 -8.08 11.21 7.05
N TYR A 115 -7.14 11.38 6.12
CA TYR A 115 -6.19 12.48 6.19
C TYR A 115 -6.92 13.81 6.08
N PRO A 116 -6.55 14.84 6.87
CA PRO A 116 -6.90 16.23 6.52
C PRO A 116 -6.39 16.55 5.12
N THR A 117 -7.16 17.32 4.36
CA THR A 117 -6.85 17.60 2.94
C THR A 117 -5.44 18.12 2.72
N ASP A 118 -5.01 19.11 3.52
CA ASP A 118 -3.68 19.71 3.37
C ASP A 118 -2.56 18.72 3.69
N THR A 119 -2.72 17.94 4.75
CA THR A 119 -1.77 16.88 5.14
C THR A 119 -1.66 15.83 4.05
N ARG A 120 -2.80 15.40 3.51
CA ARG A 120 -2.87 14.44 2.42
C ARG A 120 -2.12 14.93 1.19
N ASP A 121 -2.38 16.16 0.76
CA ASP A 121 -1.79 16.72 -0.45
C ASP A 121 -0.27 16.88 -0.32
N GLN A 122 0.21 17.30 0.84
CA GLN A 122 1.64 17.38 1.13
C GLN A 122 2.30 16.00 1.10
N LEU A 123 1.66 15.01 1.72
CA LEU A 123 2.19 13.64 1.76
C LEU A 123 2.23 13.02 0.36
N ILE A 124 1.19 13.19 -0.44
CA ILE A 124 1.18 12.72 -1.83
C ILE A 124 2.30 13.36 -2.63
N HIS A 125 2.51 14.65 -2.47
CA HIS A 125 3.60 15.37 -3.16
C HIS A 125 4.97 14.80 -2.78
N GLN A 126 5.20 14.57 -1.49
CA GLN A 126 6.44 13.96 -0.99
C GLN A 126 6.63 12.55 -1.54
N LEU A 127 5.58 11.72 -1.52
CA LEU A 127 5.63 10.36 -2.00
C LEU A 127 5.87 10.29 -3.51
N ARG A 128 5.29 11.19 -4.29
CA ARG A 128 5.57 11.27 -5.73
C ARG A 128 7.04 11.56 -5.99
N ALA A 129 7.65 12.47 -5.26
CA ALA A 129 9.07 12.75 -5.38
C ALA A 129 9.93 11.56 -4.98
N LEU A 130 9.54 10.86 -3.91
CA LEU A 130 10.27 9.71 -3.38
C LEU A 130 10.18 8.48 -4.29
N LEU A 131 9.02 8.25 -4.89
CA LEU A 131 8.71 7.02 -5.62
C LEU A 131 8.76 7.16 -7.16
N SER A 132 9.10 8.33 -7.65
CA SER A 132 9.25 8.57 -9.10
C SER A 132 10.57 8.07 -9.65
#